data_2452060fba42113fd304992a1081aea5
#
_entry.id   2452060fba42113fd304992a1081aea5
#
_cell.length_a   1.000
_cell.length_b   1.000
_cell.length_c   1.000
_cell.angle_alpha   90.00
_cell.angle_beta   90.00
_cell.angle_gamma   90.00
#
_symmetry.space_group_name_H-M   'P 1'
#
loop_
_entity.id
_entity.type
_entity.pdbx_description
1 polymer ?
#
loop_
_entity_poly.entity_id
_entity_poly.type
_entity_poly.pdbx_seq_one_letter_code
_entity_poly.pdbx_strand_id
1 'polypeptide(L)'
;SLVGSEMCIRDSEWADLSIKQRILKSIIFWKMAHNKSIKKICICNDSSSAAFFNRKYQTMKFDRISDPYVSITLTLPDFRKDNAVKEDAIVLSHIGVLSERKGTLNILKAIKEMSVVDRNQFVFVFAGKIDLDIKDEFYRLAAECSEKYRLIIKDYFCSYEEISAICKSSNVLLIPYLNNSQSSGVLGYAAQFNVPVFSPSSNMLGKIVRKSKLGYISSDVEILGIKTFLESCLLNKLMTIDGQEYLKLNTVNSFLNTLLN
;
A
#
# COMPACT_ATOMS: atom_id res chain seq x y z
N SER A 1 -18.44 15.71 12.06
CA SER A 1 -17.75 14.56 11.46
C SER A 1 -16.26 14.68 11.73
N LEU A 2 -15.76 13.88 12.65
CA LEU A 2 -14.31 13.75 12.87
C LEU A 2 -13.85 12.48 12.13
N VAL A 3 -13.62 12.60 10.84
CA VAL A 3 -12.84 11.61 10.07
C VAL A 3 -11.44 12.20 9.94
N GLY A 4 -10.58 11.89 10.90
CA GLY A 4 -9.17 12.25 10.85
C GLY A 4 -8.31 11.00 10.72
N SER A 5 -7.25 11.09 9.93
CA SER A 5 -6.25 10.02 9.73
C SER A 5 -5.57 9.52 11.01
N GLU A 6 -5.75 10.21 12.12
CA GLU A 6 -5.17 9.88 13.44
C GLU A 6 -5.99 8.87 14.27
N MET A 7 -7.16 8.42 13.80
CA MET A 7 -8.02 7.49 14.56
C MET A 7 -7.82 6.01 14.21
N CYS A 8 -6.90 5.66 13.35
CA CYS A 8 -6.56 4.27 13.06
C CYS A 8 -5.48 3.74 14.03
N ILE A 9 -5.85 3.49 15.28
CA ILE A 9 -4.92 2.89 16.25
C ILE A 9 -5.25 1.41 16.39
N ARG A 10 -4.20 0.60 16.28
CA ARG A 10 -4.25 -0.86 16.29
C ARG A 10 -3.55 -1.45 17.49
N ASP A 11 -3.81 -2.74 17.78
CA ASP A 11 -3.11 -3.48 18.81
C ASP A 11 -1.58 -3.48 18.60
N SER A 12 -1.12 -3.57 17.35
CA SER A 12 0.31 -3.54 17.01
C SER A 12 0.95 -2.16 17.25
N GLU A 13 0.24 -1.06 16.95
CA GLU A 13 0.72 0.30 17.24
C GLU A 13 0.70 0.65 18.71
N TRP A 14 -0.23 0.01 19.44
CA TRP A 14 -0.30 0.20 20.88
C TRP A 14 1.00 -0.23 21.58
N ALA A 15 1.68 -1.26 21.05
CA ALA A 15 2.96 -1.73 21.56
C ALA A 15 4.11 -0.71 21.35
N ASP A 16 4.08 0.05 20.25
CA ASP A 16 5.14 0.99 19.88
C ASP A 16 4.99 2.38 20.52
N LEU A 17 3.82 2.66 21.14
CA LEU A 17 3.57 3.92 21.81
C LEU A 17 4.27 4.02 23.15
N SER A 18 4.77 5.21 23.50
CA SER A 18 5.21 5.51 24.86
C SER A 18 4.05 5.35 25.85
N ILE A 19 4.37 5.07 27.13
CA ILE A 19 3.38 4.89 28.20
C ILE A 19 2.44 6.10 28.27
N LYS A 20 2.97 7.32 28.15
CA LYS A 20 2.17 8.56 28.17
C LYS A 20 1.16 8.62 27.01
N GLN A 21 1.60 8.26 25.81
CA GLN A 21 0.73 8.23 24.63
C GLN A 21 -0.35 7.16 24.75
N ARG A 22 -0.03 5.97 25.29
CA ARG A 22 -1.03 4.90 25.57
C ARG A 22 -2.09 5.36 26.54
N ILE A 23 -1.69 6.02 27.64
CA ILE A 23 -2.64 6.52 28.65
C ILE A 23 -3.54 7.60 28.03
N LEU A 24 -2.95 8.59 27.34
CA LEU A 24 -3.72 9.66 26.71
C LEU A 24 -4.74 9.12 25.69
N LYS A 25 -4.31 8.23 24.80
CA LYS A 25 -5.18 7.60 23.80
C LYS A 25 -6.26 6.73 24.46
N SER A 26 -5.94 6.00 25.55
CA SER A 26 -6.93 5.25 26.32
C SER A 26 -8.02 6.16 26.91
N ILE A 27 -7.64 7.30 27.46
CA ILE A 27 -8.59 8.27 28.03
C ILE A 27 -9.49 8.85 26.91
N ILE A 28 -8.91 9.22 25.78
CA ILE A 28 -9.66 9.75 24.63
C ILE A 28 -10.69 8.72 24.14
N PHE A 29 -10.27 7.48 23.91
CA PHE A 29 -11.16 6.43 23.42
C PHE A 29 -12.22 6.05 24.45
N TRP A 30 -11.87 6.03 25.74
CA TRP A 30 -12.86 5.82 26.80
C TRP A 30 -13.92 6.92 26.80
N LYS A 31 -13.50 8.20 26.73
CA LYS A 31 -14.44 9.34 26.64
C LYS A 31 -15.32 9.24 25.39
N MET A 32 -14.76 8.89 24.23
CA MET A 32 -15.55 8.72 23.00
C MET A 32 -16.54 7.57 23.12
N ALA A 33 -16.12 6.44 23.67
CA ALA A 33 -16.95 5.26 23.86
C ALA A 33 -18.18 5.54 24.76
N HIS A 34 -18.00 6.35 25.80
CA HIS A 34 -19.04 6.67 26.77
C HIS A 34 -19.81 7.96 26.48
N ASN A 35 -19.42 8.74 25.47
CA ASN A 35 -20.13 9.95 25.08
C ASN A 35 -21.44 9.59 24.36
N LYS A 36 -22.60 9.97 24.95
CA LYS A 36 -23.94 9.68 24.40
C LYS A 36 -24.19 10.29 23.04
N SER A 37 -23.52 11.40 22.69
CA SER A 37 -23.64 12.05 21.37
C SER A 37 -22.87 11.33 20.25
N ILE A 38 -21.92 10.46 20.59
CA ILE A 38 -21.18 9.65 19.61
C ILE A 38 -21.90 8.32 19.46
N LYS A 39 -22.47 8.09 18.27
CA LYS A 39 -23.17 6.85 17.95
C LYS A 39 -22.21 5.75 17.47
N LYS A 40 -21.23 6.13 16.64
CA LYS A 40 -20.29 5.19 16.02
C LYS A 40 -18.88 5.76 15.97
N ILE A 41 -17.88 4.89 16.11
CA ILE A 41 -16.43 5.18 15.99
C ILE A 41 -15.88 4.22 14.94
N CYS A 42 -15.51 4.75 13.78
CA CYS A 42 -15.07 3.93 12.67
C CYS A 42 -13.54 3.72 12.68
N ILE A 43 -13.11 2.48 12.48
CA ILE A 43 -11.71 2.09 12.35
C ILE A 43 -11.50 1.56 10.93
N CYS A 44 -10.60 2.21 10.18
CA CYS A 44 -10.38 1.90 8.78
C CYS A 44 -9.78 0.48 8.61
N ASN A 45 -10.48 -0.37 7.87
CA ASN A 45 -10.11 -1.73 7.48
C ASN A 45 -9.74 -2.70 8.62
N ASP A 46 -10.02 -2.36 9.89
CA ASP A 46 -9.58 -3.16 11.04
C ASP A 46 -10.73 -3.58 11.95
N SER A 47 -11.34 -4.73 11.63
CA SER A 47 -12.38 -5.34 12.46
C SER A 47 -11.84 -5.89 13.79
N SER A 48 -10.56 -6.28 13.84
CA SER A 48 -9.96 -6.83 15.05
C SER A 48 -9.77 -5.75 16.12
N SER A 49 -9.28 -4.56 15.72
CA SER A 49 -9.19 -3.42 16.64
C SER A 49 -10.57 -2.90 17.06
N ALA A 50 -11.56 -2.89 16.18
CA ALA A 50 -12.93 -2.54 16.56
C ALA A 50 -13.48 -3.50 17.64
N ALA A 51 -13.33 -4.81 17.44
CA ALA A 51 -13.75 -5.81 18.41
C ALA A 51 -12.97 -5.70 19.74
N PHE A 52 -11.65 -5.42 19.68
CA PHE A 52 -10.82 -5.20 20.87
C PHE A 52 -11.31 -3.99 21.67
N PHE A 53 -11.52 -2.83 21.04
CA PHE A 53 -11.96 -1.64 21.74
C PHE A 53 -13.38 -1.74 22.26
N ASN A 54 -14.28 -2.43 21.54
CA ASN A 54 -15.62 -2.73 22.06
C ASN A 54 -15.57 -3.55 23.37
N ARG A 55 -14.73 -4.59 23.42
CA ARG A 55 -14.52 -5.37 24.65
C ARG A 55 -13.87 -4.54 25.75
N LYS A 56 -12.79 -3.80 25.41
CA LYS A 56 -12.03 -3.02 26.39
C LYS A 56 -12.86 -1.92 27.06
N TYR A 57 -13.73 -1.26 26.30
CA TYR A 57 -14.54 -0.14 26.78
C TYR A 57 -16.01 -0.50 27.00
N GLN A 58 -16.36 -1.79 26.95
CA GLN A 58 -17.72 -2.30 27.18
C GLN A 58 -18.77 -1.54 26.35
N THR A 59 -18.56 -1.42 25.05
CA THR A 59 -19.41 -0.69 24.11
C THR A 59 -19.56 -1.46 22.80
N MET A 60 -20.49 -1.04 21.94
CA MET A 60 -20.64 -1.55 20.57
C MET A 60 -20.41 -0.45 19.53
N LYS A 61 -19.80 0.67 19.93
CA LYS A 61 -19.66 1.84 19.04
C LYS A 61 -18.52 1.74 18.05
N PHE A 62 -17.49 0.92 18.33
CA PHE A 62 -16.38 0.74 17.40
C PHE A 62 -16.80 -0.22 16.30
N ASP A 63 -16.63 0.22 15.05
CA ASP A 63 -16.97 -0.56 13.88
C ASP A 63 -15.87 -0.44 12.81
N ARG A 64 -15.76 -1.45 11.93
CA ARG A 64 -14.87 -1.39 10.79
C ARG A 64 -15.50 -0.54 9.68
N ILE A 65 -14.77 0.45 9.19
CA ILE A 65 -15.11 1.11 7.93
C ILE A 65 -14.18 0.63 6.82
N SER A 66 -14.73 0.39 5.63
CA SER A 66 -13.92 0.03 4.46
C SER A 66 -13.10 1.22 3.97
N ASP A 67 -11.96 0.95 3.33
CA ASP A 67 -11.18 1.93 2.57
C ASP A 67 -11.65 1.84 1.11
N PRO A 68 -12.52 2.75 0.63
CA PRO A 68 -13.17 2.58 -0.65
C PRO A 68 -12.17 2.82 -1.78
N TYR A 69 -12.26 2.00 -2.81
CA TYR A 69 -11.53 2.23 -4.06
C TYR A 69 -12.37 3.07 -5.03
N VAL A 70 -11.67 3.82 -5.89
CA VAL A 70 -12.30 4.53 -7.01
C VAL A 70 -12.35 3.58 -8.20
N SER A 71 -13.57 3.25 -8.65
CA SER A 71 -13.74 2.44 -9.86
C SER A 71 -13.45 3.27 -11.11
N ILE A 72 -12.53 2.81 -11.93
CA ILE A 72 -12.14 3.47 -13.18
C ILE A 72 -12.86 2.76 -14.34
N THR A 73 -13.77 3.47 -14.98
CA THR A 73 -14.55 2.98 -16.14
C THR A 73 -14.06 3.59 -17.46
N LEU A 74 -13.06 4.46 -17.42
CA LEU A 74 -12.56 5.18 -18.58
C LEU A 74 -11.61 4.32 -19.44
N THR A 75 -11.50 4.68 -20.73
CA THR A 75 -10.46 4.12 -21.59
C THR A 75 -9.10 4.61 -21.08
N LEU A 76 -8.25 3.67 -20.66
CA LEU A 76 -6.93 3.98 -20.14
C LEU A 76 -5.90 4.14 -21.27
N PRO A 77 -4.91 5.05 -21.11
CA PRO A 77 -3.74 5.11 -21.98
C PRO A 77 -3.00 3.76 -22.00
N ASP A 78 -2.37 3.45 -23.12
CA ASP A 78 -1.49 2.28 -23.20
C ASP A 78 -0.09 2.63 -22.67
N PHE A 79 0.09 2.46 -21.37
CA PHE A 79 1.36 2.79 -20.73
C PHE A 79 2.56 2.10 -21.36
N ARG A 80 2.43 0.82 -21.78
CA ARG A 80 3.55 0.09 -22.38
C ARG A 80 3.93 0.69 -23.72
N LYS A 81 2.95 0.96 -24.59
CA LYS A 81 3.16 1.58 -25.90
C LYS A 81 3.73 3.00 -25.77
N ASP A 82 3.09 3.82 -24.92
CA ASP A 82 3.46 5.24 -24.74
C ASP A 82 4.88 5.41 -24.18
N ASN A 83 5.37 4.40 -23.46
CA ASN A 83 6.72 4.39 -22.91
C ASN A 83 7.64 3.40 -23.61
N ALA A 84 7.30 2.86 -24.79
CA ALA A 84 8.09 1.86 -25.54
C ALA A 84 8.61 0.72 -24.65
N VAL A 85 7.75 0.17 -23.77
CA VAL A 85 8.03 -0.98 -22.91
C VAL A 85 7.71 -2.25 -23.68
N LYS A 86 8.66 -3.17 -23.79
CA LYS A 86 8.47 -4.45 -24.47
C LYS A 86 7.39 -5.29 -23.80
N GLU A 87 6.67 -6.13 -24.55
CA GLU A 87 5.61 -6.99 -24.01
C GLU A 87 6.12 -8.00 -22.99
N ASP A 88 7.30 -8.55 -23.22
CA ASP A 88 7.96 -9.54 -22.37
C ASP A 88 8.68 -8.95 -21.15
N ALA A 89 8.82 -7.62 -21.08
CA ALA A 89 9.45 -6.96 -19.94
C ALA A 89 8.60 -7.07 -18.67
N ILE A 90 9.26 -7.37 -17.55
CA ILE A 90 8.66 -7.38 -16.21
C ILE A 90 8.58 -5.94 -15.69
N VAL A 91 7.37 -5.42 -15.57
CA VAL A 91 7.11 -4.07 -15.05
C VAL A 91 6.83 -4.16 -13.56
N LEU A 92 7.65 -3.51 -12.75
CA LEU A 92 7.54 -3.44 -11.30
C LEU A 92 7.31 -1.98 -10.90
N SER A 93 6.15 -1.68 -10.31
CA SER A 93 5.76 -0.28 -10.07
C SER A 93 5.62 0.03 -8.58
N HIS A 94 6.16 1.17 -8.16
CA HIS A 94 5.97 1.78 -6.85
C HIS A 94 5.22 3.09 -7.02
N ILE A 95 4.01 3.19 -6.48
CA ILE A 95 3.06 4.26 -6.79
C ILE A 95 2.56 5.01 -5.54
N GLY A 96 2.12 6.26 -5.77
CA GLY A 96 1.64 7.20 -4.74
C GLY A 96 2.80 8.05 -4.22
N VAL A 97 2.60 8.81 -3.12
CA VAL A 97 3.68 9.62 -2.55
C VAL A 97 4.90 8.73 -2.27
N LEU A 98 6.03 9.07 -2.87
CA LEU A 98 7.30 8.33 -2.75
C LEU A 98 8.04 8.85 -1.52
N SER A 99 8.12 8.04 -0.47
CA SER A 99 8.65 8.45 0.85
C SER A 99 9.49 7.35 1.50
N GLU A 100 10.30 7.73 2.47
CA GLU A 100 11.09 6.78 3.25
C GLU A 100 10.17 5.73 3.91
N ARG A 101 9.09 6.16 4.54
CA ARG A 101 8.09 5.30 5.18
C ARG A 101 7.54 4.21 4.24
N LYS A 102 7.43 4.51 2.96
CA LYS A 102 6.96 3.55 1.94
C LYS A 102 8.06 2.62 1.40
N GLY A 103 9.27 2.73 1.91
CA GLY A 103 10.40 1.90 1.48
C GLY A 103 10.97 2.30 0.11
N THR A 104 10.69 3.55 -0.35
CA THR A 104 11.11 4.01 -1.69
C THR A 104 12.62 3.90 -1.89
N LEU A 105 13.42 4.36 -0.91
CA LEU A 105 14.88 4.26 -1.00
C LEU A 105 15.38 2.82 -0.89
N ASN A 106 14.70 1.97 -0.11
CA ASN A 106 15.06 0.56 0.01
C ASN A 106 14.84 -0.18 -1.32
N ILE A 107 13.78 0.17 -2.08
CA ILE A 107 13.56 -0.37 -3.42
C ILE A 107 14.74 0.00 -4.33
N LEU A 108 15.14 1.27 -4.39
CA LEU A 108 16.26 1.70 -5.22
C LEU A 108 17.59 1.05 -4.81
N LYS A 109 17.87 0.96 -3.50
CA LYS A 109 19.07 0.28 -2.98
C LYS A 109 19.05 -1.21 -3.36
N ALA A 110 17.90 -1.87 -3.27
CA ALA A 110 17.76 -3.27 -3.69
C ALA A 110 18.00 -3.45 -5.20
N ILE A 111 17.43 -2.57 -6.04
CA ILE A 111 17.66 -2.58 -7.51
C ILE A 111 19.15 -2.42 -7.82
N LYS A 112 19.83 -1.48 -7.17
CA LYS A 112 21.28 -1.26 -7.33
C LYS A 112 22.09 -2.53 -7.03
N GLU A 113 21.70 -3.29 -6.01
CA GLU A 113 22.39 -4.50 -5.56
C GLU A 113 22.00 -5.77 -6.31
N MET A 114 21.01 -5.73 -7.22
CA MET A 114 20.64 -6.89 -8.03
C MET A 114 21.80 -7.37 -8.91
N SER A 115 21.92 -8.69 -9.01
CA SER A 115 22.96 -9.37 -9.79
C SER A 115 22.54 -9.68 -11.24
N VAL A 116 21.32 -9.31 -11.62
CA VAL A 116 20.74 -9.63 -12.93
C VAL A 116 21.34 -8.74 -14.02
N VAL A 117 21.72 -9.35 -15.14
CA VAL A 117 22.55 -8.72 -16.18
C VAL A 117 21.74 -8.14 -17.34
N ASP A 118 20.48 -8.54 -17.55
CA ASP A 118 19.72 -8.10 -18.72
C ASP A 118 18.88 -6.85 -18.43
N ARG A 119 19.35 -5.71 -18.93
CA ARG A 119 18.69 -4.40 -18.86
C ARG A 119 17.27 -4.39 -19.40
N ASN A 120 16.93 -5.27 -20.32
CA ASN A 120 15.66 -5.25 -21.04
C ASN A 120 14.57 -6.07 -20.33
N GLN A 121 14.93 -6.90 -19.36
CA GLN A 121 13.98 -7.77 -18.67
C GLN A 121 13.15 -7.02 -17.63
N PHE A 122 13.72 -5.98 -17.00
CA PHE A 122 13.01 -5.20 -15.98
C PHE A 122 12.76 -3.76 -16.40
N VAL A 123 11.57 -3.28 -16.08
CA VAL A 123 11.23 -1.86 -16.10
C VAL A 123 10.69 -1.50 -14.71
N PHE A 124 11.38 -0.59 -14.02
CA PHE A 124 10.96 -0.09 -12.73
C PHE A 124 10.25 1.25 -12.90
N VAL A 125 9.03 1.35 -12.36
CA VAL A 125 8.22 2.57 -12.44
C VAL A 125 8.05 3.17 -11.05
N PHE A 126 8.46 4.42 -10.88
CA PHE A 126 8.22 5.22 -9.70
C PHE A 126 7.27 6.36 -10.07
N ALA A 127 6.02 6.30 -9.60
CA ALA A 127 4.99 7.24 -10.01
C ALA A 127 4.29 7.89 -8.83
N GLY A 128 4.54 9.18 -8.66
CA GLY A 128 3.97 10.02 -7.62
C GLY A 128 4.98 11.04 -7.10
N LYS A 129 4.48 12.00 -6.33
CA LYS A 129 5.32 13.04 -5.76
C LYS A 129 6.38 12.45 -4.82
N ILE A 130 7.63 12.83 -5.04
CA ILE A 130 8.74 12.46 -4.16
C ILE A 130 8.78 13.41 -2.98
N ASP A 131 8.83 12.87 -1.75
CA ASP A 131 8.99 13.67 -0.53
C ASP A 131 10.34 14.41 -0.56
N LEU A 132 10.32 15.66 -0.12
CA LEU A 132 11.51 16.52 -0.13
C LEU A 132 12.68 15.93 0.67
N ASP A 133 12.37 15.25 1.78
CA ASP A 133 13.37 14.70 2.69
C ASP A 133 14.23 13.59 2.05
N ILE A 134 13.71 12.91 1.01
CA ILE A 134 14.42 11.83 0.33
C ILE A 134 14.82 12.17 -1.10
N LYS A 135 14.48 13.35 -1.60
CA LYS A 135 14.53 13.67 -3.03
C LYS A 135 15.93 13.60 -3.62
N ASP A 136 16.90 14.17 -2.95
CA ASP A 136 18.30 14.18 -3.42
C ASP A 136 18.90 12.77 -3.45
N GLU A 137 18.67 12.00 -2.37
CA GLU A 137 19.10 10.60 -2.27
C GLU A 137 18.39 9.73 -3.32
N PHE A 138 17.09 9.97 -3.54
CA PHE A 138 16.31 9.27 -4.57
C PHE A 138 16.94 9.45 -5.95
N TYR A 139 17.21 10.69 -6.37
CA TYR A 139 17.77 10.92 -7.72
C TYR A 139 19.20 10.42 -7.85
N ARG A 140 20.00 10.50 -6.78
CA ARG A 140 21.35 9.91 -6.77
C ARG A 140 21.28 8.39 -7.00
N LEU A 141 20.45 7.67 -6.25
CA LEU A 141 20.26 6.22 -6.38
C LEU A 141 19.63 5.85 -7.72
N ALA A 142 18.66 6.64 -8.19
CA ALA A 142 18.00 6.41 -9.48
C ALA A 142 18.98 6.53 -10.65
N ALA A 143 19.91 7.48 -10.62
CA ALA A 143 20.97 7.61 -11.62
C ALA A 143 21.85 6.35 -11.67
N GLU A 144 22.31 5.88 -10.50
CA GLU A 144 23.12 4.64 -10.40
C GLU A 144 22.34 3.39 -10.90
N CYS A 145 21.05 3.28 -10.57
CA CYS A 145 20.20 2.18 -11.05
C CYS A 145 20.00 2.25 -12.57
N SER A 146 19.88 3.46 -13.14
CA SER A 146 19.64 3.67 -14.59
C SER A 146 20.82 3.23 -15.47
N GLU A 147 22.00 3.05 -14.91
CA GLU A 147 23.15 2.46 -15.61
C GLU A 147 22.90 0.99 -15.99
N LYS A 148 22.10 0.27 -15.16
CA LYS A 148 21.86 -1.17 -15.30
C LYS A 148 20.44 -1.51 -15.74
N TYR A 149 19.45 -0.73 -15.32
CA TYR A 149 18.03 -1.03 -15.52
C TYR A 149 17.28 0.16 -16.09
N ARG A 150 16.13 -0.11 -16.68
CA ARG A 150 15.24 0.94 -17.17
C ARG A 150 14.36 1.44 -16.03
N LEU A 151 14.48 2.72 -15.71
CA LEU A 151 13.63 3.42 -14.74
C LEU A 151 12.71 4.42 -15.46
N ILE A 152 11.44 4.44 -15.08
CA ILE A 152 10.46 5.44 -15.49
C ILE A 152 10.03 6.18 -14.22
N ILE A 153 10.34 7.48 -14.14
CA ILE A 153 10.11 8.31 -12.96
C ILE A 153 9.12 9.42 -13.29
N LYS A 154 8.04 9.51 -12.51
CA LYS A 154 7.02 10.56 -12.59
C LYS A 154 6.93 11.27 -11.23
N ASP A 155 7.76 12.33 -11.02
CA ASP A 155 7.79 13.10 -9.76
C ASP A 155 6.72 14.19 -9.74
N TYR A 156 5.45 13.77 -9.79
CA TYR A 156 4.30 14.66 -9.66
C TYR A 156 3.06 13.87 -9.18
N PHE A 157 1.99 14.57 -8.83
CA PHE A 157 0.72 13.90 -8.52
C PHE A 157 0.07 13.41 -9.81
N CYS A 158 0.25 12.11 -10.09
CA CYS A 158 -0.36 11.46 -11.24
C CYS A 158 -1.89 11.43 -11.11
N SER A 159 -2.59 11.56 -12.24
CA SER A 159 -4.04 11.40 -12.27
C SER A 159 -4.48 9.96 -11.97
N TYR A 160 -5.77 9.77 -11.70
CA TYR A 160 -6.31 8.41 -11.50
C TYR A 160 -6.13 7.54 -12.75
N GLU A 161 -6.26 8.13 -13.94
CA GLU A 161 -6.10 7.45 -15.22
C GLU A 161 -4.65 7.02 -15.42
N GLU A 162 -3.68 7.90 -15.13
CA GLU A 162 -2.25 7.59 -15.23
C GLU A 162 -1.85 6.46 -14.28
N ILE A 163 -2.26 6.55 -13.00
CA ILE A 163 -2.00 5.50 -12.01
C ILE A 163 -2.63 4.18 -12.44
N SER A 164 -3.86 4.23 -12.96
CA SER A 164 -4.57 3.03 -13.44
C SER A 164 -3.88 2.39 -14.64
N ALA A 165 -3.41 3.20 -15.60
CA ALA A 165 -2.65 2.72 -16.76
C ALA A 165 -1.34 2.07 -16.35
N ILE A 166 -0.61 2.68 -15.40
CA ILE A 166 0.60 2.10 -14.81
C ILE A 166 0.28 0.77 -14.11
N CYS A 167 -0.73 0.74 -13.24
CA CYS A 167 -1.11 -0.47 -12.53
C CYS A 167 -1.50 -1.60 -13.48
N LYS A 168 -2.38 -1.32 -14.46
CA LYS A 168 -2.82 -2.30 -15.47
C LYS A 168 -1.64 -2.90 -16.26
N SER A 169 -0.59 -2.12 -16.48
CA SER A 169 0.60 -2.52 -17.24
C SER A 169 1.68 -3.19 -16.39
N SER A 170 1.50 -3.19 -15.06
CA SER A 170 2.47 -3.73 -14.12
C SER A 170 2.30 -5.24 -13.93
N ASN A 171 3.39 -5.92 -13.66
CA ASN A 171 3.40 -7.32 -13.26
C ASN A 171 3.33 -7.47 -11.73
N VAL A 172 3.89 -6.52 -10.97
CA VAL A 172 3.78 -6.45 -9.50
C VAL A 172 3.78 -4.99 -9.05
N LEU A 173 2.99 -4.66 -8.03
CA LEU A 173 3.07 -3.37 -7.33
C LEU A 173 3.91 -3.53 -6.06
N LEU A 174 4.97 -2.73 -5.94
CA LEU A 174 5.89 -2.77 -4.81
C LEU A 174 5.38 -1.86 -3.69
N ILE A 175 4.99 -2.45 -2.57
CA ILE A 175 4.52 -1.74 -1.36
C ILE A 175 5.26 -2.22 -0.10
N PRO A 176 6.61 -2.22 -0.08
CA PRO A 176 7.41 -2.70 1.03
C PRO A 176 7.47 -1.66 2.16
N TYR A 177 6.29 -1.25 2.67
CA TYR A 177 6.18 -0.16 3.63
C TYR A 177 6.84 -0.52 4.96
N LEU A 178 7.73 0.34 5.43
CA LEU A 178 8.52 0.12 6.65
C LEU A 178 7.69 0.33 7.92
N ASN A 179 6.78 1.29 7.90
CA ASN A 179 5.86 1.53 9.02
C ASN A 179 4.42 1.54 8.50
N ASN A 180 3.60 0.63 9.03
CA ASN A 180 2.35 0.24 8.41
C ASN A 180 1.17 0.21 9.37
N SER A 181 0.94 1.29 10.01
CA SER A 181 -0.26 1.50 10.79
C SER A 181 -1.51 1.76 9.95
N GLN A 182 -1.36 1.96 8.64
CA GLN A 182 -2.44 2.43 7.75
C GLN A 182 -2.74 1.44 6.63
N SER A 183 -3.97 1.46 6.12
CA SER A 183 -4.35 0.87 4.85
C SER A 183 -3.66 1.59 3.69
N SER A 184 -3.67 0.99 2.51
CA SER A 184 -3.08 1.58 1.31
C SER A 184 -4.08 1.55 0.16
N GLY A 185 -4.41 2.71 -0.39
CA GLY A 185 -5.24 2.82 -1.60
C GLY A 185 -4.67 2.07 -2.81
N VAL A 186 -3.37 1.73 -2.78
CA VAL A 186 -2.73 0.88 -3.81
C VAL A 186 -3.39 -0.49 -3.91
N LEU A 187 -3.94 -1.03 -2.81
CA LEU A 187 -4.65 -2.32 -2.83
C LEU A 187 -5.91 -2.28 -3.69
N GLY A 188 -6.59 -1.12 -3.76
CA GLY A 188 -7.73 -0.92 -4.65
C GLY A 188 -7.36 -1.04 -6.13
N TYR A 189 -6.24 -0.45 -6.53
CA TYR A 189 -5.70 -0.60 -7.90
C TYR A 189 -5.25 -2.04 -8.16
N ALA A 190 -4.48 -2.64 -7.23
CA ALA A 190 -4.03 -4.02 -7.33
C ALA A 190 -5.21 -4.98 -7.60
N ALA A 191 -6.29 -4.84 -6.82
CA ALA A 191 -7.48 -5.66 -6.95
C ALA A 191 -8.25 -5.40 -8.25
N GLN A 192 -8.40 -4.13 -8.68
CA GLN A 192 -9.12 -3.78 -9.93
C GLN A 192 -8.45 -4.35 -11.17
N PHE A 193 -7.13 -4.37 -11.21
CA PHE A 193 -6.37 -4.83 -12.38
C PHE A 193 -5.80 -6.24 -12.22
N ASN A 194 -6.13 -6.93 -11.12
CA ASN A 194 -5.61 -8.26 -10.80
C ASN A 194 -4.07 -8.33 -10.81
N VAL A 195 -3.42 -7.25 -10.35
CA VAL A 195 -1.97 -7.16 -10.26
C VAL A 195 -1.52 -7.48 -8.85
N PRO A 196 -0.68 -8.49 -8.64
CA PRO A 196 -0.20 -8.85 -7.31
C PRO A 196 0.65 -7.72 -6.70
N VAL A 197 0.60 -7.62 -5.37
CA VAL A 197 1.46 -6.72 -4.62
C VAL A 197 2.61 -7.48 -3.95
N PHE A 198 3.74 -6.81 -3.73
CA PHE A 198 4.77 -7.25 -2.78
C PHE A 198 4.68 -6.37 -1.54
N SER A 199 4.40 -6.98 -0.38
CA SER A 199 4.13 -6.26 0.87
C SER A 199 4.80 -6.91 2.09
N PRO A 200 4.96 -6.17 3.21
CA PRO A 200 5.36 -6.79 4.47
C PRO A 200 4.33 -7.80 4.96
N SER A 201 4.79 -8.86 5.64
CA SER A 201 3.91 -9.89 6.22
C SER A 201 3.29 -9.46 7.54
N SER A 202 3.95 -8.53 8.24
CA SER A 202 3.51 -7.95 9.52
C SER A 202 2.47 -6.86 9.31
N ASN A 203 1.77 -6.48 10.37
CA ASN A 203 0.81 -5.37 10.45
C ASN A 203 -0.46 -5.51 9.59
N MET A 204 -1.19 -4.38 9.41
CA MET A 204 -2.48 -4.37 8.70
C MET A 204 -2.34 -4.69 7.22
N LEU A 205 -1.37 -4.10 6.55
CA LEU A 205 -1.19 -4.28 5.11
C LEU A 205 -0.99 -5.76 4.78
N GLY A 206 -0.06 -6.42 5.51
CA GLY A 206 0.16 -7.86 5.37
C GLY A 206 -1.05 -8.71 5.73
N LYS A 207 -1.82 -8.32 6.76
CA LYS A 207 -3.08 -9.02 7.12
C LYS A 207 -4.11 -8.92 5.99
N ILE A 208 -4.27 -7.74 5.38
CA ILE A 208 -5.21 -7.54 4.27
C ILE A 208 -4.76 -8.33 3.04
N VAL A 209 -3.48 -8.20 2.65
CA VAL A 209 -2.93 -8.90 1.48
C VAL A 209 -3.08 -10.41 1.63
N ARG A 210 -2.78 -10.97 2.80
CA ARG A 210 -2.95 -12.40 3.09
C ARG A 210 -4.41 -12.82 3.04
N LYS A 211 -5.30 -12.09 3.74
CA LYS A 211 -6.72 -12.41 3.82
C LYS A 211 -7.39 -12.37 2.45
N SER A 212 -7.11 -11.35 1.65
CA SER A 212 -7.69 -11.14 0.32
C SER A 212 -6.85 -11.75 -0.81
N LYS A 213 -5.78 -12.48 -0.50
CA LYS A 213 -4.91 -13.16 -1.47
C LYS A 213 -4.39 -12.23 -2.58
N LEU A 214 -4.00 -10.99 -2.22
CA LEU A 214 -3.64 -9.95 -3.18
C LEU A 214 -2.17 -9.97 -3.61
N GLY A 215 -1.37 -10.96 -3.23
CA GLY A 215 0.02 -11.03 -3.69
C GLY A 215 0.97 -11.66 -2.68
N TYR A 216 2.22 -11.24 -2.78
CA TYR A 216 3.35 -11.74 -2.01
C TYR A 216 3.47 -11.01 -0.67
N ILE A 217 3.79 -11.75 0.37
CA ILE A 217 4.08 -11.21 1.70
C ILE A 217 5.48 -11.64 2.13
N SER A 218 6.27 -10.71 2.66
CA SER A 218 7.63 -10.97 3.13
C SER A 218 7.80 -10.55 4.60
N SER A 219 8.52 -11.33 5.37
CA SER A 219 8.96 -10.94 6.71
C SER A 219 10.11 -9.94 6.66
N ASP A 220 10.83 -9.88 5.53
CA ASP A 220 11.90 -8.93 5.26
C ASP A 220 11.49 -8.03 4.08
N VAL A 221 11.30 -6.75 4.36
CA VAL A 221 11.05 -5.68 3.37
C VAL A 221 12.17 -4.63 3.37
N GLU A 222 13.30 -4.97 3.96
CA GLU A 222 14.55 -4.24 3.84
C GLU A 222 15.24 -4.58 2.51
N ILE A 223 16.41 -4.02 2.30
CA ILE A 223 17.12 -4.10 1.01
C ILE A 223 17.30 -5.54 0.55
N LEU A 224 17.75 -6.45 1.42
CA LEU A 224 18.02 -7.83 1.08
C LEU A 224 16.73 -8.60 0.69
N GLY A 225 15.68 -8.44 1.48
CA GLY A 225 14.39 -9.09 1.21
C GLY A 225 13.74 -8.60 -0.08
N ILE A 226 13.81 -7.28 -0.35
CA ILE A 226 13.33 -6.71 -1.61
C ILE A 226 14.17 -7.25 -2.78
N LYS A 227 15.50 -7.20 -2.70
CA LYS A 227 16.40 -7.73 -3.72
C LYS A 227 16.10 -9.18 -4.06
N THR A 228 16.00 -10.03 -3.05
CA THR A 228 15.69 -11.46 -3.22
C THR A 228 14.36 -11.66 -3.95
N PHE A 229 13.34 -10.88 -3.59
CA PHE A 229 12.07 -10.91 -4.29
C PHE A 229 12.20 -10.48 -5.76
N LEU A 230 12.86 -9.35 -6.03
CA LEU A 230 13.06 -8.84 -7.39
C LEU A 230 13.77 -9.87 -8.29
N GLU A 231 14.84 -10.46 -7.80
CA GLU A 231 15.58 -11.51 -8.54
C GLU A 231 14.72 -12.76 -8.77
N SER A 232 13.87 -13.12 -7.80
CA SER A 232 12.95 -14.25 -7.93
C SER A 232 11.88 -14.06 -9.02
N CYS A 233 11.54 -12.82 -9.37
CA CYS A 233 10.56 -12.51 -10.42
C CYS A 233 11.00 -13.00 -11.82
N LEU A 234 12.28 -13.17 -12.06
CA LEU A 234 12.80 -13.74 -13.31
C LEU A 234 12.78 -15.27 -13.32
N LEU A 235 13.00 -15.87 -12.17
CA LEU A 235 13.19 -17.30 -12.06
C LEU A 235 11.87 -18.07 -11.95
N ASN A 236 10.84 -17.39 -11.48
CA ASN A 236 9.57 -18.01 -11.15
C ASN A 236 8.41 -17.37 -11.95
N LYS A 237 7.42 -18.21 -12.27
CA LYS A 237 6.17 -17.70 -12.80
C LYS A 237 5.53 -16.75 -11.77
N LEU A 238 5.20 -15.54 -12.20
CA LEU A 238 4.56 -14.56 -11.33
C LEU A 238 3.15 -15.03 -10.93
N MET A 239 2.79 -14.70 -9.68
CA MET A 239 1.47 -15.02 -9.12
C MET A 239 0.37 -14.30 -9.90
N THR A 240 -0.72 -15.01 -10.14
CA THR A 240 -1.99 -14.42 -10.58
C THR A 240 -2.91 -14.27 -9.38
N ILE A 241 -3.66 -13.18 -9.32
CA ILE A 241 -4.61 -12.92 -8.24
C ILE A 241 -6.02 -12.70 -8.79
N ASP A 242 -7.02 -12.87 -7.93
CA ASP A 242 -8.39 -12.41 -8.15
C ASP A 242 -8.75 -11.38 -7.08
N GLY A 243 -8.88 -10.13 -7.49
CA GLY A 243 -9.20 -9.00 -6.60
C GLY A 243 -10.66 -8.87 -6.20
N GLN A 244 -11.57 -9.70 -6.73
CA GLN A 244 -13.01 -9.53 -6.57
C GLN A 244 -13.49 -9.55 -5.12
N GLU A 245 -12.92 -10.42 -4.28
CA GLU A 245 -13.27 -10.47 -2.86
C GLU A 245 -12.95 -9.15 -2.15
N TYR A 246 -11.76 -8.59 -2.41
CA TYR A 246 -11.37 -7.29 -1.87
C TYR A 246 -12.27 -6.17 -2.36
N LEU A 247 -12.57 -6.13 -3.67
CA LEU A 247 -13.40 -5.08 -4.27
C LEU A 247 -14.82 -5.08 -3.71
N LYS A 248 -15.46 -6.25 -3.55
CA LYS A 248 -16.80 -6.36 -2.94
C LYS A 248 -16.87 -5.77 -1.54
N LEU A 249 -15.82 -5.91 -0.74
CA LEU A 249 -15.78 -5.45 0.64
C LEU A 249 -15.40 -3.96 0.79
N ASN A 250 -14.84 -3.33 -0.26
CA ASN A 250 -14.29 -1.98 -0.21
C ASN A 250 -14.90 -1.03 -1.24
N THR A 251 -16.19 -1.19 -1.54
CA THR A 251 -16.94 -0.27 -2.39
C THR A 251 -17.28 1.02 -1.67
N VAL A 252 -17.52 2.11 -2.43
CA VAL A 252 -18.07 3.37 -1.89
C VAL A 252 -19.39 3.12 -1.18
N ASN A 253 -20.27 2.25 -1.71
CA ASN A 253 -21.53 1.90 -1.06
C ASN A 253 -21.30 1.21 0.30
N SER A 254 -20.33 0.29 0.39
CA SER A 254 -19.98 -0.35 1.67
C SER A 254 -19.50 0.68 2.68
N PHE A 255 -18.70 1.64 2.27
CA PHE A 255 -18.23 2.75 3.10
C PHE A 255 -19.40 3.63 3.59
N LEU A 256 -20.26 4.08 2.67
CA LEU A 256 -21.42 4.91 2.99
C LEU A 256 -22.42 4.19 3.90
N ASN A 257 -22.72 2.93 3.63
CA ASN A 257 -23.60 2.12 4.49
C ASN A 257 -23.09 2.02 5.94
N THR A 258 -21.77 1.90 6.10
CA THR A 258 -21.17 1.89 7.45
C THR A 258 -21.29 3.24 8.15
N LEU A 259 -21.21 4.35 7.42
CA LEU A 259 -21.32 5.71 8.00
C LEU A 259 -22.75 6.10 8.36
N LEU A 260 -23.72 5.66 7.58
CA LEU A 260 -25.12 6.13 7.67
C LEU A 260 -26.00 5.27 8.56
N ASN A 261 -25.62 4.02 8.79
CA ASN A 261 -26.29 3.06 9.70
C ASN A 261 -25.55 2.91 11.02
#